data_8547c014e9e9d10e698278540ab58689
#
_entry.id   8547c014e9e9d10e698278540ab58689
#
_cell.length_a   1.000
_cell.length_b   1.000
_cell.length_c   1.000
_cell.angle_alpha   90.00
_cell.angle_beta   90.00
_cell.angle_gamma   90.00
#
_symmetry.space_group_name_H-M   'P 1'
#
loop_
_entity.id
_entity.type
_entity.pdbx_description
1 polymer ?
#
loop_
_entity_poly.entity_id
_entity_poly.type
_entity_poly.pdbx_seq_one_letter_code
_entity_poly.pdbx_strand_id
1 'polypeptide(L)'
;MTKEVVCSHRSLAKYGAIKVDPFVEDFNMGLAQPLSKSVRLNGFATCLRLEQVYWRILERIAKINECSVNAILSYIDREVHLRHGGVKNFSGLIRVVCVVHLLERL
;
A
#
# COMPACT_ATOMS: atom_id res chain seq x y z
N MET A 1 -14.10 21.04 3.57
CA MET A 1 -13.17 20.97 2.47
C MET A 1 -13.77 20.77 1.11
N THR A 2 -15.01 20.98 0.98
CA THR A 2 -15.65 20.65 -0.30
C THR A 2 -15.26 21.59 -1.43
N LYS A 3 -14.76 22.75 -1.09
CA LYS A 3 -14.30 23.66 -2.12
C LYS A 3 -13.12 23.14 -2.93
N GLU A 4 -12.59 22.02 -2.51
CA GLU A 4 -11.52 21.41 -3.27
C GLU A 4 -11.93 21.11 -4.69
N VAL A 5 -13.18 20.83 -4.90
CA VAL A 5 -13.65 20.53 -6.24
C VAL A 5 -13.32 21.67 -7.17
N VAL A 6 -13.63 22.90 -6.74
CA VAL A 6 -13.32 24.07 -7.54
C VAL A 6 -11.83 24.25 -7.69
N CYS A 7 -11.09 24.04 -6.59
CA CYS A 7 -9.63 24.17 -6.64
C CYS A 7 -9.03 23.13 -7.56
N SER A 8 -9.57 21.91 -7.56
CA SER A 8 -9.10 20.85 -8.43
C SER A 8 -9.24 21.23 -9.89
N HIS A 9 -10.38 21.81 -10.27
CA HIS A 9 -10.59 22.22 -11.64
C HIS A 9 -9.57 23.27 -12.07
N ARG A 10 -9.28 24.22 -11.21
CA ARG A 10 -8.26 25.21 -11.54
C ARG A 10 -6.90 24.58 -11.66
N SER A 11 -6.59 23.65 -10.76
CA SER A 11 -5.31 22.95 -10.79
C SER A 11 -5.15 22.18 -12.08
N LEU A 12 -6.21 21.48 -12.51
CA LEU A 12 -6.17 20.72 -13.75
C LEU A 12 -5.93 21.63 -14.93
N ALA A 13 -6.64 22.76 -15.00
CA ALA A 13 -6.45 23.72 -16.06
C ALA A 13 -5.04 24.27 -16.07
N LYS A 14 -4.51 24.55 -14.87
CA LYS A 14 -3.18 25.09 -14.71
C LYS A 14 -2.11 24.12 -15.20
N TYR A 15 -2.34 22.84 -15.01
CA TYR A 15 -1.38 21.82 -15.42
C TYR A 15 -1.68 21.26 -16.80
N GLY A 16 -2.62 21.86 -17.51
CA GLY A 16 -2.79 21.66 -18.95
C GLY A 16 -3.39 20.33 -19.33
N ALA A 17 -2.59 19.32 -19.48
CA ALA A 17 -2.98 18.08 -20.14
C ALA A 17 -3.74 17.06 -19.27
N ILE A 18 -3.97 17.34 -18.02
CA ILE A 18 -4.68 16.40 -17.14
C ILE A 18 -6.15 16.38 -17.51
N LYS A 19 -6.64 15.24 -17.96
CA LYS A 19 -8.02 15.09 -18.38
C LYS A 19 -8.88 14.33 -17.38
N VAL A 20 -8.24 13.46 -16.60
CA VAL A 20 -8.91 12.73 -15.55
C VAL A 20 -8.18 13.02 -14.27
N ASP A 21 -8.91 13.57 -13.31
CA ASP A 21 -8.32 13.93 -12.03
C ASP A 21 -7.89 12.65 -11.30
N PRO A 22 -6.58 12.45 -11.05
CA PRO A 22 -6.15 11.26 -10.32
C PRO A 22 -6.50 11.34 -8.84
N PHE A 23 -6.80 12.52 -8.34
CA PHE A 23 -7.16 12.73 -6.95
C PHE A 23 -8.67 12.64 -6.84
N VAL A 24 -9.15 11.40 -6.75
CA VAL A 24 -10.59 11.13 -6.82
C VAL A 24 -11.39 11.95 -5.81
N GLU A 25 -12.62 12.24 -6.20
CA GLU A 25 -13.55 12.91 -5.31
C GLU A 25 -13.76 12.03 -4.08
N ASP A 26 -13.93 12.65 -2.93
CA ASP A 26 -14.07 11.93 -1.67
C ASP A 26 -12.83 11.13 -1.27
N PHE A 27 -11.67 11.58 -1.73
CA PHE A 27 -10.42 10.92 -1.36
C PHE A 27 -10.27 10.90 0.16
N ASN A 28 -10.05 9.73 0.70
CA ASN A 28 -9.89 9.56 2.14
C ASN A 28 -8.42 9.75 2.52
N MET A 29 -8.11 10.92 3.07
CA MET A 29 -6.74 11.23 3.47
C MET A 29 -6.20 10.29 4.55
N GLY A 30 -7.10 9.64 5.30
CA GLY A 30 -6.66 8.65 6.28
C GLY A 30 -5.91 7.49 5.66
N LEU A 31 -6.18 7.19 4.39
CA LEU A 31 -5.48 6.12 3.69
C LEU A 31 -4.00 6.43 3.50
N ALA A 32 -3.63 7.69 3.51
CA ALA A 32 -2.24 8.11 3.36
C ALA A 32 -1.51 8.21 4.70
N GLN A 33 -2.21 8.04 5.81
CA GLN A 33 -1.60 8.15 7.14
C GLN A 33 -0.78 6.90 7.44
N PRO A 34 0.48 7.06 7.88
CA PRO A 34 1.27 5.90 8.25
C PRO A 34 0.77 5.28 9.54
N LEU A 35 0.88 3.97 9.61
CA LEU A 35 0.50 3.21 10.78
C LEU A 35 1.55 2.13 11.00
N SER A 36 2.12 2.11 12.20
CA SER A 36 3.14 1.14 12.57
C SER A 36 2.47 -0.01 13.31
N LYS A 37 2.81 -1.23 12.93
CA LYS A 37 2.32 -2.41 13.62
C LYS A 37 3.47 -3.34 13.93
N SER A 38 3.39 -4.01 15.09
CA SER A 38 4.34 -5.05 15.43
C SER A 38 4.01 -6.29 14.61
N VAL A 39 5.02 -6.84 13.98
CA VAL A 39 4.86 -8.05 13.18
C VAL A 39 5.97 -9.02 13.56
N ARG A 40 5.76 -10.28 13.25
CA ARG A 40 6.78 -11.31 13.48
C ARG A 40 7.06 -11.99 12.16
N LEU A 41 8.26 -11.78 11.65
CA LEU A 41 8.67 -12.30 10.37
C LEU A 41 9.62 -13.47 10.58
N ASN A 42 9.08 -14.68 10.39
CA ASN A 42 9.87 -15.91 10.51
C ASN A 42 10.66 -15.98 11.82
N GLY A 43 9.98 -15.62 12.91
CA GLY A 43 10.57 -15.69 14.24
C GLY A 43 11.16 -14.40 14.76
N PHE A 44 11.31 -13.39 13.92
CA PHE A 44 11.85 -12.11 14.35
C PHE A 44 10.76 -11.09 14.55
N ALA A 45 10.68 -10.54 15.76
CA ALA A 45 9.75 -9.47 16.05
C ALA A 45 10.31 -8.16 15.49
N THR A 46 9.49 -7.42 14.77
CA THR A 46 9.89 -6.13 14.23
C THR A 46 8.67 -5.22 14.14
N CYS A 47 8.91 -3.97 13.85
CA CYS A 47 7.85 -3.00 13.67
C CYS A 47 7.85 -2.59 12.21
N LEU A 48 6.69 -2.66 11.57
CA LEU A 48 6.54 -2.32 10.16
C LEU A 48 5.63 -1.12 10.05
N ARG A 49 6.10 -0.08 9.35
CA ARG A 49 5.37 1.15 9.16
C ARG A 49 4.95 1.27 7.70
N LEU A 50 3.64 1.30 7.49
CA LEU A 50 3.06 1.44 6.16
C LEU A 50 1.89 2.40 6.24
N GLU A 51 1.62 3.09 5.16
CA GLU A 51 0.41 3.89 5.05
C GLU A 51 -0.81 2.98 5.16
N GLN A 52 -1.89 3.49 5.71
CA GLN A 52 -3.06 2.68 6.03
C GLN A 52 -3.61 1.93 4.80
N VAL A 53 -3.51 2.53 3.61
CA VAL A 53 -3.99 1.88 2.40
C VAL A 53 -3.31 0.52 2.18
N TYR A 54 -2.03 0.43 2.47
CA TYR A 54 -1.30 -0.83 2.26
C TYR A 54 -1.72 -1.89 3.27
N TRP A 55 -2.00 -1.48 4.52
CA TRP A 55 -2.52 -2.43 5.51
C TRP A 55 -3.85 -3.00 5.05
N ARG A 56 -4.71 -2.17 4.46
CA ARG A 56 -6.01 -2.65 3.95
C ARG A 56 -5.84 -3.61 2.79
N ILE A 57 -4.90 -3.32 1.89
CA ILE A 57 -4.63 -4.23 0.78
C ILE A 57 -4.11 -5.56 1.31
N LEU A 58 -3.20 -5.51 2.28
CA LEU A 58 -2.69 -6.74 2.89
C LEU A 58 -3.79 -7.55 3.55
N GLU A 59 -4.75 -6.90 4.18
CA GLU A 59 -5.89 -7.59 4.77
C GLU A 59 -6.71 -8.31 3.70
N ARG A 60 -6.88 -7.70 2.54
CA ARG A 60 -7.57 -8.34 1.43
C ARG A 60 -6.80 -9.56 0.92
N ILE A 61 -5.49 -9.39 0.75
CA ILE A 61 -4.65 -10.50 0.29
C ILE A 61 -4.73 -11.66 1.29
N ALA A 62 -4.66 -11.34 2.57
CA ALA A 62 -4.75 -12.35 3.62
C ALA A 62 -6.09 -13.07 3.58
N LYS A 63 -7.18 -12.32 3.41
CA LYS A 63 -8.51 -12.89 3.35
C LYS A 63 -8.68 -13.83 2.18
N ILE A 64 -8.18 -13.45 1.01
CA ILE A 64 -8.22 -14.29 -0.18
C ILE A 64 -7.48 -15.60 0.07
N ASN A 65 -6.38 -15.54 0.80
CA ASN A 65 -5.55 -16.71 1.07
C ASN A 65 -5.91 -17.41 2.38
N GLU A 66 -6.95 -16.95 3.05
CA GLU A 66 -7.44 -17.56 4.29
C GLU A 66 -6.34 -17.68 5.35
N CYS A 67 -5.60 -16.61 5.52
CA CYS A 67 -4.53 -16.55 6.51
C CYS A 67 -4.45 -15.15 7.11
N SER A 68 -3.48 -14.95 8.00
CA SER A 68 -3.29 -13.65 8.64
C SER A 68 -2.39 -12.76 7.80
N VAL A 69 -2.48 -11.45 8.06
CA VAL A 69 -1.56 -10.49 7.43
C VAL A 69 -0.12 -10.86 7.79
N ASN A 70 0.11 -11.27 9.03
CA ASN A 70 1.45 -11.64 9.45
C ASN A 70 1.99 -12.83 8.65
N ALA A 71 1.11 -13.77 8.31
CA ALA A 71 1.49 -14.93 7.50
C ALA A 71 1.90 -14.50 6.09
N ILE A 72 1.15 -13.54 5.51
CA ILE A 72 1.49 -13.00 4.19
C ILE A 72 2.86 -12.32 4.23
N LEU A 73 3.09 -11.49 5.25
CA LEU A 73 4.37 -10.77 5.38
C LEU A 73 5.52 -11.74 5.58
N SER A 74 5.33 -12.78 6.40
CA SER A 74 6.37 -13.79 6.62
C SER A 74 6.67 -14.56 5.36
N TYR A 75 5.64 -14.86 4.58
CA TYR A 75 5.82 -15.54 3.30
C TYR A 75 6.67 -14.69 2.36
N ILE A 76 6.34 -13.41 2.23
CA ILE A 76 7.09 -12.51 1.34
C ILE A 76 8.54 -12.37 1.81
N ASP A 77 8.72 -12.21 3.10
CA ASP A 77 10.07 -12.10 3.67
C ASP A 77 10.91 -13.33 3.35
N ARG A 78 10.34 -14.52 3.53
CA ARG A 78 11.04 -15.74 3.23
C ARG A 78 11.35 -15.87 1.74
N GLU A 79 10.37 -15.58 0.89
CA GLU A 79 10.56 -15.73 -0.55
C GLU A 79 11.62 -14.77 -1.09
N VAL A 80 11.64 -13.52 -0.60
CA VAL A 80 12.64 -12.58 -1.06
C VAL A 80 14.05 -12.99 -0.59
N HIS A 81 14.15 -13.60 0.58
CA HIS A 81 15.45 -14.11 1.03
C HIS A 81 15.91 -15.29 0.18
N LEU A 82 15.01 -16.21 -0.13
CA LEU A 82 15.36 -17.39 -0.91
C LEU A 82 15.68 -17.07 -2.36
N ARG A 83 14.94 -16.14 -2.96
CA ARG A 83 15.07 -15.86 -4.38
C ARG A 83 16.05 -14.74 -4.69
N HIS A 84 16.22 -13.80 -3.77
CA HIS A 84 16.98 -12.58 -4.06
C HIS A 84 17.97 -12.22 -2.96
N GLY A 85 18.15 -13.07 -1.96
CA GLY A 85 19.12 -12.82 -0.90
C GLY A 85 18.68 -11.77 0.10
N GLY A 86 17.42 -11.37 0.05
CA GLY A 86 16.90 -10.37 0.96
C GLY A 86 16.68 -9.02 0.29
N VAL A 87 16.21 -8.06 1.05
CA VAL A 87 15.96 -6.72 0.55
C VAL A 87 16.24 -5.73 1.67
N LYS A 88 16.81 -4.58 1.31
CA LYS A 88 17.14 -3.56 2.31
C LYS A 88 15.92 -2.80 2.80
N ASN A 89 14.98 -2.56 1.91
CA ASN A 89 13.78 -1.79 2.24
C ASN A 89 12.57 -2.68 2.13
N PHE A 90 12.28 -3.40 3.20
CA PHE A 90 11.16 -4.33 3.21
C PHE A 90 9.82 -3.62 3.07
N SER A 91 9.65 -2.49 3.74
CA SER A 91 8.37 -1.76 3.63
C SER A 91 8.15 -1.26 2.20
N GLY A 92 9.21 -0.83 1.53
CA GLY A 92 9.11 -0.45 0.12
C GLY A 92 8.70 -1.62 -0.76
N LEU A 93 9.29 -2.79 -0.50
CA LEU A 93 8.92 -4.00 -1.23
C LEU A 93 7.43 -4.33 -1.02
N ILE A 94 6.96 -4.24 0.21
CA ILE A 94 5.56 -4.54 0.51
C ILE A 94 4.63 -3.58 -0.23
N ARG A 95 4.98 -2.29 -0.32
CA ARG A 95 4.18 -1.34 -1.08
C ARG A 95 4.07 -1.77 -2.54
N VAL A 96 5.19 -2.17 -3.13
CA VAL A 96 5.21 -2.62 -4.52
C VAL A 96 4.38 -3.89 -4.68
N VAL A 97 4.51 -4.84 -3.77
CA VAL A 97 3.73 -6.08 -3.82
C VAL A 97 2.23 -5.76 -3.81
N CYS A 98 1.82 -4.85 -2.95
CA CYS A 98 0.41 -4.45 -2.86
C CYS A 98 -0.08 -3.86 -4.18
N VAL A 99 0.69 -2.97 -4.77
CA VAL A 99 0.31 -2.33 -6.03
C VAL A 99 0.24 -3.35 -7.16
N VAL A 100 1.24 -4.22 -7.24
CA VAL A 100 1.27 -5.26 -8.29
C VAL A 100 0.08 -6.20 -8.13
N HIS A 101 -0.25 -6.56 -6.89
CA HIS A 101 -1.41 -7.41 -6.64
C HIS A 101 -2.69 -6.79 -7.22
N LEU A 102 -2.87 -5.49 -7.01
CA LEU A 102 -4.05 -4.81 -7.54
C LEU A 102 -4.00 -4.71 -9.06
N LEU A 103 -2.83 -4.41 -9.63
CA LEU A 103 -2.68 -4.30 -11.08
C LEU A 103 -3.03 -5.61 -11.77
N GLU A 104 -2.64 -6.74 -11.17
CA GLU A 104 -2.89 -8.04 -11.78
C GLU A 104 -4.37 -8.43 -11.75
N ARG A 105 -5.20 -7.67 -11.02
CA ARG A 105 -6.63 -7.95 -10.94
C ARG A 105 -7.49 -7.01 -11.77
N LEU A 106 -6.87 -6.11 -12.50
CA LEU A 106 -7.62 -5.19 -13.36
C LEU A 106 -8.09 -5.82 -14.66
#